data_a168fbc22e7394fd1510f447890f54f7
#
_entry.id   a168fbc22e7394fd1510f447890f54f7
#
_cell.length_a   1.000
_cell.length_b   1.000
_cell.length_c   1.000
_cell.angle_alpha   90.00
_cell.angle_beta   90.00
_cell.angle_gamma   90.00
#
_symmetry.space_group_name_H-M   'P 1'
#
loop_
_entity.id
_entity.type
_entity.pdbx_description
1 polymer ?
#
loop_
_entity_poly.entity_id
_entity_poly.type
_entity_poly.pdbx_seq_one_letter_code
_entity_poly.pdbx_strand_id
1 'polypeptide(L)'
;MPGPLHEMASTTATDYWNDSCSVAELTYAIERGAVGATTNPTIVGEVLRKEMDLWRDWLEREARVARTEDDLAWSLIEAMAVKGAGLLEGIGRLSIQTDPRLYRDTAAIVEQALLFADLAPNIQVKIPATAAGIAAIEEVTAAGININATVSFTVPQVIAVAEAVERGLARADGDVS
;
A
#
# COMPACT_ATOMS: atom_id res chain seq x y z
N MET A 1 -13.87 6.25 -26.81
CA MET A 1 -12.76 7.22 -27.00
C MET A 1 -11.97 7.25 -25.71
N PRO A 2 -10.63 7.26 -25.74
CA PRO A 2 -9.83 7.41 -24.53
C PRO A 2 -10.22 8.75 -23.84
N GLY A 3 -10.40 8.70 -22.52
CA GLY A 3 -10.69 9.88 -21.71
C GLY A 3 -9.43 10.69 -21.39
N PRO A 4 -9.57 11.90 -20.77
CA PRO A 4 -8.44 12.76 -20.44
C PRO A 4 -7.34 12.09 -19.59
N LEU A 5 -7.72 11.21 -18.66
CA LEU A 5 -6.74 10.44 -17.84
C LEU A 5 -5.90 9.48 -18.69
N HIS A 6 -6.54 8.79 -19.63
CA HIS A 6 -5.83 7.88 -20.54
C HIS A 6 -4.90 8.67 -21.49
N GLU A 7 -5.34 9.81 -21.98
CA GLU A 7 -4.50 10.67 -22.81
C GLU A 7 -3.29 11.17 -22.03
N MET A 8 -3.48 11.68 -20.82
CA MET A 8 -2.39 12.09 -19.91
C MET A 8 -1.40 10.96 -19.66
N ALA A 9 -1.87 9.79 -19.24
CA ALA A 9 -1.02 8.64 -18.93
C ALA A 9 -0.25 8.11 -20.15
N SER A 10 -0.79 8.24 -21.37
CA SER A 10 -0.18 7.74 -22.60
C SER A 10 0.74 8.75 -23.30
N THR A 11 0.59 10.06 -23.04
CA THR A 11 1.29 11.13 -23.76
C THR A 11 2.24 11.95 -22.91
N THR A 12 2.25 11.76 -21.60
CA THR A 12 3.14 12.48 -20.67
C THR A 12 3.92 11.49 -19.79
N ALA A 13 4.93 11.99 -19.08
CA ALA A 13 5.69 11.21 -18.10
C ALA A 13 4.94 11.07 -16.75
N THR A 14 3.65 11.32 -16.71
CA THR A 14 2.84 11.27 -15.47
C THR A 14 2.27 9.88 -15.25
N ASP A 15 2.64 9.25 -14.15
CA ASP A 15 2.01 8.03 -13.68
C ASP A 15 0.70 8.34 -12.98
N TYR A 16 -0.34 7.62 -13.36
CA TYR A 16 -1.65 7.71 -12.73
C TYR A 16 -1.84 6.57 -11.73
N TRP A 17 -2.10 6.92 -10.46
CA TRP A 17 -2.39 5.98 -9.37
C TRP A 17 -3.82 6.18 -8.87
N ASN A 18 -4.53 5.08 -8.62
CA ASN A 18 -5.88 5.11 -8.06
C ASN A 18 -5.84 5.02 -6.53
N ASP A 19 -6.64 5.84 -5.84
CA ASP A 19 -6.71 5.82 -4.37
C ASP A 19 -7.89 4.99 -3.88
N SER A 20 -7.87 3.69 -4.21
CA SER A 20 -8.88 2.71 -3.77
C SER A 20 -8.40 1.28 -3.99
N CYS A 21 -8.88 0.35 -3.16
CA CYS A 21 -8.75 -1.11 -3.34
C CYS A 21 -10.06 -1.77 -3.84
N SER A 22 -11.08 -0.98 -4.20
CA SER A 22 -12.32 -1.47 -4.81
C SER A 22 -12.03 -2.17 -6.13
N VAL A 23 -12.57 -3.38 -6.31
CA VAL A 23 -12.40 -4.14 -7.56
C VAL A 23 -12.97 -3.38 -8.75
N ALA A 24 -14.14 -2.77 -8.59
CA ALA A 24 -14.78 -2.01 -9.66
C ALA A 24 -14.00 -0.73 -10.01
N GLU A 25 -13.54 0.02 -9.00
CA GLU A 25 -12.79 1.26 -9.19
C GLU A 25 -11.39 0.99 -9.78
N LEU A 26 -10.70 -0.07 -9.32
CA LEU A 26 -9.42 -0.49 -9.89
C LEU A 26 -9.53 -0.93 -11.35
N THR A 27 -10.51 -1.76 -11.67
CA THR A 27 -10.75 -2.18 -13.06
C THR A 27 -10.98 -0.96 -13.96
N TYR A 28 -11.83 -0.03 -13.51
CA TYR A 28 -12.08 1.21 -14.24
C TYR A 28 -10.80 2.06 -14.43
N ALA A 29 -9.97 2.16 -13.38
CA ALA A 29 -8.75 2.97 -13.41
C ALA A 29 -7.67 2.35 -14.33
N ILE A 30 -7.48 1.02 -14.27
CA ILE A 30 -6.53 0.28 -15.09
C ILE A 30 -6.87 0.42 -16.58
N GLU A 31 -8.15 0.32 -16.96
CA GLU A 31 -8.62 0.56 -18.34
C GLU A 31 -8.30 1.97 -18.84
N ARG A 32 -7.97 2.90 -17.93
CA ARG A 32 -7.64 4.30 -18.23
C ARG A 32 -6.19 4.67 -17.97
N GLY A 33 -5.34 3.66 -17.83
CA GLY A 33 -3.90 3.83 -17.75
C GLY A 33 -3.36 3.98 -16.32
N ALA A 34 -4.12 3.57 -15.28
CA ALA A 34 -3.55 3.51 -13.94
C ALA A 34 -2.45 2.44 -13.87
N VAL A 35 -1.31 2.82 -13.31
CA VAL A 35 -0.14 1.95 -13.11
C VAL A 35 0.07 1.58 -11.65
N GLY A 36 -0.86 1.94 -10.78
CA GLY A 36 -0.79 1.59 -9.37
C GLY A 36 -2.03 2.01 -8.60
N ALA A 37 -2.10 1.58 -7.35
CA ALA A 37 -3.15 1.98 -6.43
C ALA A 37 -2.64 2.13 -5.00
N THR A 38 -3.34 2.94 -4.22
CA THR A 38 -3.10 3.09 -2.79
C THR A 38 -4.34 2.74 -2.00
N THR A 39 -4.14 2.23 -0.78
CA THR A 39 -5.21 2.00 0.16
C THR A 39 -4.82 2.39 1.58
N ASN A 40 -5.79 2.44 2.47
CA ASN A 40 -5.62 2.61 3.91
C ASN A 40 -6.85 2.05 4.64
N PRO A 41 -6.82 1.88 5.98
CA PRO A 41 -7.93 1.28 6.72
C PRO A 41 -9.28 1.98 6.53
N THR A 42 -9.31 3.30 6.34
CA THR A 42 -10.55 4.04 6.09
C THR A 42 -11.14 3.68 4.72
N ILE A 43 -10.31 3.68 3.68
CA ILE A 43 -10.71 3.28 2.32
C ILE A 43 -11.23 1.85 2.32
N VAL A 44 -10.55 0.92 2.99
CA VAL A 44 -11.01 -0.48 3.11
C VAL A 44 -12.41 -0.55 3.72
N GLY A 45 -12.68 0.21 4.79
CA GLY A 45 -14.00 0.27 5.40
C GLY A 45 -15.09 0.86 4.47
N GLU A 46 -14.73 1.82 3.61
CA GLU A 46 -15.65 2.37 2.59
C GLU A 46 -15.91 1.38 1.46
N VAL A 47 -14.86 0.72 0.98
CA VAL A 47 -14.96 -0.32 -0.06
C VAL A 47 -15.80 -1.48 0.44
N LEU A 48 -15.59 -1.94 1.68
CA LEU A 48 -16.41 -2.99 2.26
C LEU A 48 -17.92 -2.64 2.23
N ARG A 49 -18.29 -1.41 2.59
CA ARG A 49 -19.70 -0.98 2.54
C ARG A 49 -20.27 -0.97 1.12
N LYS A 50 -19.45 -0.61 0.12
CA LYS A 50 -19.86 -0.55 -1.30
C LYS A 50 -19.93 -1.94 -1.93
N GLU A 51 -19.01 -2.82 -1.56
CA GLU A 51 -18.80 -4.14 -2.15
C GLU A 51 -19.15 -5.30 -1.17
N MET A 52 -20.04 -5.07 -0.20
CA MET A 52 -20.41 -6.05 0.82
C MET A 52 -20.78 -7.41 0.25
N ASP A 53 -21.47 -7.44 -0.89
CA ASP A 53 -21.90 -8.70 -1.51
C ASP A 53 -20.70 -9.53 -2.03
N LEU A 54 -19.61 -8.87 -2.41
CA LEU A 54 -18.36 -9.52 -2.82
C LEU A 54 -17.59 -10.12 -1.62
N TRP A 55 -17.69 -9.46 -0.46
CA TRP A 55 -16.88 -9.79 0.72
C TRP A 55 -17.62 -10.56 1.81
N ARG A 56 -18.95 -10.68 1.72
CA ARG A 56 -19.80 -11.33 2.74
C ARG A 56 -19.35 -12.74 3.09
N ASP A 57 -19.25 -13.61 2.11
CA ASP A 57 -18.89 -15.01 2.34
C ASP A 57 -17.47 -15.16 2.89
N TRP A 58 -16.56 -14.27 2.48
CA TRP A 58 -15.20 -14.21 3.02
C TRP A 58 -15.23 -13.80 4.49
N LEU A 59 -15.94 -12.72 4.83
CA LEU A 59 -16.09 -12.25 6.20
C LEU A 59 -16.73 -13.29 7.13
N GLU A 60 -17.77 -13.99 6.68
CA GLU A 60 -18.42 -15.03 7.47
C GLU A 60 -17.49 -16.23 7.76
N ARG A 61 -16.58 -16.55 6.85
CA ARG A 61 -15.58 -17.60 7.10
C ARG A 61 -14.49 -17.10 8.06
N GLU A 62 -13.94 -15.93 7.82
CA GLU A 62 -12.83 -15.38 8.60
C GLU A 62 -13.26 -15.05 10.03
N ALA A 63 -14.47 -14.55 10.24
CA ALA A 63 -15.02 -14.27 11.56
C ALA A 63 -15.13 -15.51 12.49
N ARG A 64 -15.07 -16.73 11.93
CA ARG A 64 -15.08 -17.99 12.72
C ARG A 64 -13.69 -18.34 13.27
N VAL A 65 -12.63 -17.80 12.70
CA VAL A 65 -11.24 -18.11 13.06
C VAL A 65 -10.52 -16.92 13.68
N ALA A 66 -10.93 -15.69 13.37
CA ALA A 66 -10.39 -14.48 13.98
C ALA A 66 -10.61 -14.49 15.49
N ARG A 67 -9.57 -14.10 16.25
CA ARG A 67 -9.61 -14.08 17.72
C ARG A 67 -10.23 -12.80 18.26
N THR A 68 -10.09 -11.71 17.50
CA THR A 68 -10.59 -10.39 17.85
C THR A 68 -11.17 -9.69 16.60
N GLU A 69 -11.94 -8.63 16.81
CA GLU A 69 -12.42 -7.77 15.73
C GLU A 69 -11.25 -7.09 14.99
N ASP A 70 -10.19 -6.77 15.71
CA ASP A 70 -8.95 -6.21 15.15
C ASP A 70 -8.27 -7.21 14.20
N ASP A 71 -8.13 -8.48 14.59
CA ASP A 71 -7.57 -9.52 13.72
C ASP A 71 -8.41 -9.65 12.44
N LEU A 72 -9.74 -9.67 12.57
CA LEU A 72 -10.64 -9.73 11.41
C LEU A 72 -10.48 -8.52 10.50
N ALA A 73 -10.36 -7.31 11.08
CA ALA A 73 -10.17 -6.09 10.29
C ALA A 73 -8.84 -6.10 9.52
N TRP A 74 -7.75 -6.54 10.14
CA TRP A 74 -6.44 -6.62 9.47
C TRP A 74 -6.43 -7.73 8.42
N SER A 75 -6.99 -8.91 8.69
CA SER A 75 -7.16 -9.96 7.68
C SER A 75 -7.95 -9.46 6.46
N LEU A 76 -8.97 -8.62 6.66
CA LEU A 76 -9.73 -8.02 5.56
C LEU A 76 -8.87 -7.01 4.75
N ILE A 77 -8.10 -6.16 5.43
CA ILE A 77 -7.21 -5.19 4.79
C ILE A 77 -6.21 -5.92 3.90
N GLU A 78 -5.60 -6.98 4.41
CA GLU A 78 -4.65 -7.83 3.68
C GLU A 78 -5.32 -8.53 2.49
N ALA A 79 -6.50 -9.14 2.70
CA ALA A 79 -7.22 -9.81 1.63
C ALA A 79 -7.64 -8.87 0.48
N MET A 80 -8.08 -7.63 0.82
CA MET A 80 -8.39 -6.61 -0.18
C MET A 80 -7.13 -6.14 -0.91
N ALA A 81 -5.99 -5.99 -0.19
CA ALA A 81 -4.72 -5.63 -0.79
C ALA A 81 -4.22 -6.72 -1.76
N VAL A 82 -4.26 -8.00 -1.38
CA VAL A 82 -3.90 -9.12 -2.25
C VAL A 82 -4.78 -9.15 -3.50
N LYS A 83 -6.09 -8.95 -3.34
CA LYS A 83 -7.01 -8.92 -4.48
C LYS A 83 -6.73 -7.75 -5.42
N GLY A 84 -6.45 -6.57 -4.88
CA GLY A 84 -6.08 -5.39 -5.66
C GLY A 84 -4.70 -5.54 -6.34
N ALA A 85 -3.72 -6.10 -5.65
CA ALA A 85 -2.41 -6.42 -6.22
C ALA A 85 -2.53 -7.38 -7.40
N GLY A 86 -3.39 -8.39 -7.30
CA GLY A 86 -3.67 -9.32 -8.40
C GLY A 86 -4.26 -8.65 -9.65
N LEU A 87 -5.08 -7.60 -9.49
CA LEU A 87 -5.58 -6.82 -10.62
C LEU A 87 -4.49 -5.97 -11.29
N LEU A 88 -3.45 -5.61 -10.55
CA LEU A 88 -2.31 -4.81 -11.01
C LEU A 88 -1.11 -5.67 -11.44
N GLU A 89 -1.24 -7.00 -11.43
CA GLU A 89 -0.16 -7.91 -11.82
C GLU A 89 0.30 -7.63 -13.26
N GLY A 90 1.62 -7.48 -13.45
CA GLY A 90 2.21 -7.11 -14.74
C GLY A 90 1.97 -5.67 -15.20
N ILE A 91 1.25 -4.87 -14.40
CA ILE A 91 0.92 -3.47 -14.69
C ILE A 91 1.66 -2.53 -13.72
N GLY A 92 1.57 -2.83 -12.43
CA GLY A 92 2.13 -1.95 -11.41
C GLY A 92 1.93 -2.46 -9.99
N ARG A 93 1.88 -1.54 -9.01
CA ARG A 93 1.94 -1.84 -7.57
C ARG A 93 0.69 -1.40 -6.82
N LEU A 94 0.40 -2.11 -5.73
CA LEU A 94 -0.59 -1.69 -4.75
C LEU A 94 0.12 -1.31 -3.43
N SER A 95 -0.15 -0.11 -2.93
CA SER A 95 0.35 0.37 -1.63
C SER A 95 -0.62 0.01 -0.52
N ILE A 96 -0.19 -0.83 0.43
CA ILE A 96 -0.90 -1.14 1.67
C ILE A 96 -0.28 -0.36 2.83
N GLN A 97 -1.10 0.28 3.66
CA GLN A 97 -0.62 1.12 4.76
C GLN A 97 -0.43 0.30 6.05
N THR A 98 0.70 0.52 6.74
CA THR A 98 0.93 0.01 8.10
C THR A 98 -0.09 0.59 9.09
N ASP A 99 -0.31 -0.11 10.20
CA ASP A 99 -1.24 0.30 11.24
C ASP A 99 -0.89 1.70 11.76
N PRO A 100 -1.78 2.69 11.60
CA PRO A 100 -1.51 4.05 12.06
C PRO A 100 -1.34 4.17 13.57
N ARG A 101 -1.77 3.19 14.35
CA ARG A 101 -1.55 3.15 15.82
C ARG A 101 -0.09 2.91 16.18
N LEU A 102 0.70 2.33 15.27
CA LEU A 102 2.13 2.06 15.44
C LEU A 102 3.03 3.30 15.20
N TYR A 103 2.48 4.48 14.99
CA TYR A 103 3.18 5.68 14.55
C TYR A 103 4.37 6.15 15.41
N ARG A 104 4.59 5.54 16.58
CA ARG A 104 5.71 5.78 17.52
C ARG A 104 6.61 4.58 17.74
N ASP A 105 6.33 3.46 17.10
CA ASP A 105 7.05 2.20 17.30
C ASP A 105 7.70 1.74 15.99
N THR A 106 8.98 2.07 15.84
CA THR A 106 9.76 1.70 14.66
C THR A 106 9.81 0.19 14.43
N ALA A 107 10.03 -0.59 15.50
CA ALA A 107 10.16 -2.04 15.38
C ALA A 107 8.86 -2.69 14.92
N ALA A 108 7.73 -2.28 15.48
CA ALA A 108 6.42 -2.78 15.09
C ALA A 108 6.04 -2.38 13.64
N ILE A 109 6.41 -1.16 13.20
CA ILE A 109 6.23 -0.74 11.80
C ILE A 109 7.05 -1.62 10.86
N VAL A 110 8.32 -1.89 11.19
CA VAL A 110 9.21 -2.75 10.37
C VAL A 110 8.65 -4.17 10.31
N GLU A 111 8.28 -4.77 11.44
CA GLU A 111 7.70 -6.11 11.49
C GLU A 111 6.46 -6.22 10.60
N GLN A 112 5.53 -5.28 10.70
CA GLN A 112 4.32 -5.27 9.88
C GLN A 112 4.65 -5.03 8.39
N ALA A 113 5.62 -4.18 8.09
CA ALA A 113 6.04 -3.92 6.71
C ALA A 113 6.63 -5.17 6.04
N LEU A 114 7.42 -5.97 6.77
CA LEU A 114 7.94 -7.24 6.29
C LEU A 114 6.80 -8.22 5.98
N LEU A 115 5.82 -8.35 6.89
CA LEU A 115 4.63 -9.20 6.67
C LEU A 115 3.84 -8.76 5.43
N PHE A 116 3.65 -7.46 5.24
CA PHE A 116 2.90 -6.95 4.09
C PHE A 116 3.64 -7.15 2.77
N ALA A 117 4.96 -7.03 2.76
CA ALA A 117 5.76 -7.27 1.55
C ALA A 117 5.64 -8.71 1.04
N ASP A 118 5.41 -9.68 1.94
CA ASP A 118 5.23 -11.09 1.60
C ASP A 118 3.84 -11.42 1.05
N LEU A 119 2.87 -10.49 1.09
CA LEU A 119 1.49 -10.74 0.63
C LEU A 119 1.41 -10.95 -0.89
N ALA A 120 2.16 -10.17 -1.68
CA ALA A 120 2.27 -10.33 -3.12
C ALA A 120 3.51 -9.59 -3.66
N PRO A 121 4.11 -10.04 -4.79
CA PRO A 121 5.37 -9.49 -5.32
C PRO A 121 5.28 -8.03 -5.77
N ASN A 122 4.10 -7.51 -6.03
CA ASN A 122 3.85 -6.14 -6.42
C ASN A 122 3.21 -5.28 -5.31
N ILE A 123 3.34 -5.70 -4.07
CA ILE A 123 3.01 -4.86 -2.91
C ILE A 123 4.10 -3.80 -2.71
N GLN A 124 3.65 -2.62 -2.33
CA GLN A 124 4.45 -1.52 -1.82
C GLN A 124 3.92 -1.14 -0.44
N VAL A 125 4.79 -0.96 0.54
CA VAL A 125 4.35 -0.67 1.90
C VAL A 125 4.27 0.83 2.15
N LYS A 126 3.10 1.31 2.56
CA LYS A 126 2.83 2.72 2.85
C LYS A 126 3.10 3.00 4.33
N ILE A 127 4.10 3.84 4.60
CA ILE A 127 4.60 4.15 5.94
C ILE A 127 4.47 5.66 6.22
N PRO A 128 3.91 6.09 7.37
CA PRO A 128 3.78 7.50 7.68
C PRO A 128 5.12 8.15 8.05
N ALA A 129 5.39 9.35 7.55
CA ALA A 129 6.60 10.14 7.82
C ALA A 129 6.62 10.75 9.24
N THR A 130 6.40 9.92 10.26
CA THR A 130 6.67 10.23 11.66
C THR A 130 8.14 9.93 11.98
N ALA A 131 8.65 10.35 13.13
CA ALA A 131 10.03 10.04 13.52
C ALA A 131 10.29 8.52 13.54
N ALA A 132 9.35 7.73 14.06
CA ALA A 132 9.45 6.26 14.06
C ALA A 132 9.27 5.67 12.65
N GLY A 133 8.36 6.23 11.86
CA GLY A 133 8.14 5.80 10.48
C GLY A 133 9.33 6.09 9.56
N ILE A 134 9.99 7.23 9.72
CA ILE A 134 11.22 7.57 8.97
C ILE A 134 12.36 6.59 9.32
N ALA A 135 12.52 6.25 10.61
CA ALA A 135 13.48 5.22 11.00
C ALA A 135 13.11 3.84 10.44
N ALA A 136 11.81 3.49 10.40
CA ALA A 136 11.34 2.24 9.79
C ALA A 136 11.55 2.22 8.28
N ILE A 137 11.38 3.34 7.57
CA ILE A 137 11.65 3.47 6.14
C ILE A 137 13.08 3.07 5.80
N GLU A 138 14.08 3.49 6.58
CA GLU A 138 15.48 3.09 6.40
C GLU A 138 15.63 1.57 6.47
N GLU A 139 15.09 0.93 7.52
CA GLU A 139 15.20 -0.53 7.71
C GLU A 139 14.46 -1.33 6.64
N VAL A 140 13.26 -0.91 6.29
CA VAL A 140 12.42 -1.56 5.28
C VAL A 140 13.04 -1.44 3.89
N THR A 141 13.61 -0.27 3.57
CA THR A 141 14.36 -0.06 2.32
C THR A 141 15.63 -0.92 2.29
N ALA A 142 16.37 -1.02 3.40
CA ALA A 142 17.53 -1.89 3.49
C ALA A 142 17.20 -3.38 3.28
N ALA A 143 15.97 -3.79 3.62
CA ALA A 143 15.46 -5.13 3.33
C ALA A 143 15.00 -5.32 1.86
N GLY A 144 15.19 -4.33 1.00
CA GLY A 144 14.80 -4.41 -0.43
C GLY A 144 13.31 -4.22 -0.70
N ILE A 145 12.55 -3.70 0.25
CA ILE A 145 11.10 -3.54 0.13
C ILE A 145 10.77 -2.15 -0.42
N ASN A 146 9.89 -2.10 -1.42
CA ASN A 146 9.37 -0.85 -1.95
C ASN A 146 8.46 -0.15 -0.93
N ILE A 147 8.72 1.13 -0.70
CA ILE A 147 7.96 1.95 0.25
C ILE A 147 7.19 3.10 -0.44
N ASN A 148 6.13 3.53 0.20
CA ASN A 148 5.40 4.75 -0.10
C ASN A 148 5.35 5.61 1.17
N ALA A 149 6.15 6.68 1.23
CA ALA A 149 6.14 7.59 2.37
C ALA A 149 4.87 8.46 2.33
N THR A 150 4.02 8.32 3.36
CA THR A 150 2.77 9.07 3.47
C THR A 150 2.81 10.08 4.62
N VAL A 151 1.85 11.01 4.66
CA VAL A 151 1.75 12.06 5.68
C VAL A 151 3.01 12.94 5.75
N SER A 152 3.67 13.13 4.61
CA SER A 152 4.87 13.95 4.46
C SER A 152 4.46 15.34 3.98
N PHE A 153 4.10 16.23 4.89
CA PHE A 153 3.49 17.53 4.57
C PHE A 153 4.46 18.71 4.61
N THR A 154 5.68 18.50 5.09
CA THR A 154 6.66 19.57 5.23
C THR A 154 7.98 19.24 4.53
N VAL A 155 8.68 20.26 4.05
CA VAL A 155 10.00 20.09 3.42
C VAL A 155 10.99 19.32 4.34
N PRO A 156 11.10 19.60 5.64
CA PRO A 156 11.96 18.82 6.52
C PRO A 156 11.59 17.32 6.58
N GLN A 157 10.29 16.97 6.55
CA GLN A 157 9.87 15.57 6.52
C GLN A 157 10.30 14.90 5.21
N VAL A 158 10.09 15.56 4.06
CA VAL A 158 10.51 15.04 2.75
C VAL A 158 12.00 14.78 2.69
N ILE A 159 12.81 15.72 3.19
CA ILE A 159 14.28 15.58 3.25
C ILE A 159 14.65 14.39 4.13
N ALA A 160 14.08 14.30 5.34
CA ALA A 160 14.37 13.20 6.27
C ALA A 160 13.97 11.82 5.71
N VAL A 161 12.87 11.75 4.96
CA VAL A 161 12.45 10.53 4.25
C VAL A 161 13.47 10.18 3.15
N ALA A 162 13.86 11.15 2.32
CA ALA A 162 14.83 10.92 1.25
C ALA A 162 16.18 10.41 1.80
N GLU A 163 16.68 11.05 2.85
CA GLU A 163 17.91 10.62 3.53
C GLU A 163 17.80 9.22 4.14
N ALA A 164 16.63 8.85 4.71
CA ALA A 164 16.38 7.52 5.24
C ALA A 164 16.38 6.46 4.12
N VAL A 165 15.77 6.76 2.98
CA VAL A 165 15.80 5.90 1.79
C VAL A 165 17.23 5.74 1.27
N GLU A 166 18.00 6.83 1.14
CA GLU A 166 19.40 6.77 0.72
C GLU A 166 20.25 5.89 1.64
N ARG A 167 20.09 6.03 2.97
CA ARG A 167 20.80 5.16 3.94
C ARG A 167 20.35 3.72 3.84
N GLY A 168 19.05 3.46 3.64
CA GLY A 168 18.52 2.13 3.44
C GLY A 168 19.09 1.47 2.17
N LEU A 169 19.06 2.17 1.05
CA LEU A 169 19.63 1.70 -0.22
C LEU A 169 21.14 1.40 -0.12
N ALA A 170 21.90 2.23 0.61
CA ALA A 170 23.33 2.00 0.85
C ALA A 170 23.61 0.75 1.68
N ARG A 171 22.64 0.21 2.40
CA ARG A 171 22.71 -1.01 3.22
C ARG A 171 22.09 -2.23 2.54
N ALA A 172 21.32 -2.03 1.49
CA ALA A 172 20.64 -3.11 0.79
C ALA A 172 21.65 -4.02 0.07
N ASP A 173 21.49 -5.34 0.22
CA ASP A 173 22.28 -6.34 -0.52
C ASP A 173 21.58 -6.58 -1.87
N GLY A 174 22.10 -5.96 -2.94
CA GLY A 174 21.61 -6.16 -4.32
C GLY A 174 21.12 -4.89 -5.01
N ASP A 175 20.72 -5.07 -6.27
CA ASP A 175 20.15 -4.00 -7.10
C ASP A 175 18.67 -3.78 -6.68
N VAL A 176 18.43 -2.78 -5.88
CA VAL A 176 17.07 -2.37 -5.49
C VAL A 176 16.53 -1.48 -6.58
N SER A 177 15.80 -2.07 -7.52
CA SER A 177 15.19 -1.40 -8.69
C SER A 177 13.77 -0.91 -8.40
#